data_f98ec3fece83857b48cdaa919753817f
#
_entry.id   f98ec3fece83857b48cdaa919753817f
#
_cell.length_a   1.000
_cell.length_b   1.000
_cell.length_c   1.000
_cell.angle_alpha   90.00
_cell.angle_beta   90.00
_cell.angle_gamma   90.00
#
_symmetry.space_group_name_H-M   'P 1'
#
loop_
_entity.id
_entity.type
_entity.pdbx_description
1 polymer ?
#
loop_
_entity_poly.entity_id
_entity_poly.type
_entity_poly.pdbx_seq_one_letter_code
_entity_poly.pdbx_strand_id
1 'polypeptide(L)'
;MTIARNIVEETRAVINAASQGDLTRRLDTRLDSPEMRAMAEGINTLLGGMAGIVRGIKSTAADVNRSAKEISVGNTNLSRRTEEQSASLEETASSMEEMTTTVKQNADNAAQASQLALAARDQAERGGVVVNQAVAAMSDIKQSSKKIADIIGVIDEIAFQTNLLALNAAVEAARAGEQGRGFAVVASEVRSLAGRSATAAKEIKGLIQDSVRKVEDGSARVTQSGHTLEEIVASVKKVSDIVAEIAAASREQSAGIEQVNRAVVQMDSLTQQNAALVEQASAAAQNMAEQARELSDTMGRYRTAQDMTHALRPSRATPMGAVRAARSA
;
A
#
# COMPACT_ATOMS: atom_id res chain seq x y z
N MET A 1 -88.49 47.06 -22.89
CA MET A 1 -88.43 46.07 -21.77
C MET A 1 -87.81 44.73 -22.22
N THR A 2 -87.93 44.28 -23.44
CA THR A 2 -87.45 42.96 -23.91
C THR A 2 -85.89 42.81 -23.96
N ILE A 3 -85.19 43.89 -24.39
CA ILE A 3 -83.71 43.85 -24.54
C ILE A 3 -82.98 43.73 -23.17
N ALA A 4 -83.38 44.52 -22.18
CA ALA A 4 -82.76 44.45 -20.84
C ALA A 4 -83.03 43.13 -20.15
N ARG A 5 -84.11 42.45 -20.39
CA ARG A 5 -84.39 41.12 -19.84
C ARG A 5 -83.55 40.05 -20.48
N ASN A 6 -83.33 40.12 -21.80
CA ASN A 6 -82.43 39.17 -22.49
C ASN A 6 -80.95 39.27 -22.00
N ILE A 7 -80.43 40.48 -21.75
CA ILE A 7 -79.11 40.69 -21.26
C ILE A 7 -78.89 40.12 -19.84
N VAL A 8 -79.90 40.32 -18.98
CA VAL A 8 -79.89 39.78 -17.61
C VAL A 8 -79.93 38.24 -17.65
N GLU A 9 -80.70 37.63 -18.54
CA GLU A 9 -80.71 36.17 -18.71
C GLU A 9 -79.44 35.64 -19.28
N GLU A 10 -78.81 36.31 -20.26
CA GLU A 10 -77.53 35.95 -20.84
C GLU A 10 -76.38 36.08 -19.80
N THR A 11 -76.35 37.16 -19.03
CA THR A 11 -75.44 37.37 -17.91
C THR A 11 -75.53 36.24 -16.88
N ARG A 12 -76.77 35.89 -16.50
CA ARG A 12 -77.00 34.77 -15.58
C ARG A 12 -76.52 33.44 -16.15
N ALA A 13 -76.74 33.20 -17.45
CA ALA A 13 -76.27 31.98 -18.12
C ALA A 13 -74.75 31.89 -18.18
N VAL A 14 -74.03 33.01 -18.45
CA VAL A 14 -72.57 33.07 -18.44
C VAL A 14 -72.01 32.89 -17.03
N ILE A 15 -72.58 33.52 -16.01
CA ILE A 15 -72.14 33.35 -14.62
C ILE A 15 -72.40 31.92 -14.14
N ASN A 16 -73.52 31.30 -14.46
CA ASN A 16 -73.83 29.92 -14.14
C ASN A 16 -72.80 28.94 -14.84
N ALA A 17 -72.50 29.17 -16.11
CA ALA A 17 -71.51 28.37 -16.81
C ALA A 17 -70.15 28.51 -16.15
N ALA A 18 -69.72 29.72 -15.77
CA ALA A 18 -68.44 29.96 -15.08
C ALA A 18 -68.42 29.29 -13.71
N SER A 19 -69.47 29.28 -12.93
CA SER A 19 -69.60 28.59 -11.65
C SER A 19 -69.50 27.06 -11.78
N GLN A 20 -69.88 26.54 -12.94
CA GLN A 20 -69.72 25.12 -13.33
C GLN A 20 -68.34 24.81 -13.98
N GLY A 21 -67.46 25.80 -14.04
CA GLY A 21 -66.12 25.66 -14.59
C GLY A 21 -65.96 26.00 -16.08
N ASP A 22 -67.02 26.43 -16.76
CA ASP A 22 -66.90 26.84 -18.17
C ASP A 22 -66.53 28.33 -18.26
N LEU A 23 -65.25 28.61 -18.35
CA LEU A 23 -64.67 29.96 -18.49
C LEU A 23 -64.48 30.36 -19.97
N THR A 24 -65.10 29.64 -20.93
CA THR A 24 -64.96 29.94 -22.36
C THR A 24 -65.99 30.96 -22.82
N ARG A 25 -67.15 31.02 -22.15
CA ARG A 25 -68.24 31.90 -22.54
C ARG A 25 -67.89 33.35 -22.30
N ARG A 26 -68.48 34.24 -23.17
CA ARG A 26 -68.35 35.70 -23.08
C ARG A 26 -69.64 36.32 -23.35
N LEU A 27 -69.87 37.48 -22.71
CA LEU A 27 -71.03 38.35 -23.00
C LEU A 27 -70.76 39.18 -24.27
N ASP A 28 -71.78 39.42 -25.06
CA ASP A 28 -71.65 40.35 -26.18
C ASP A 28 -71.45 41.77 -25.63
N THR A 29 -70.51 42.50 -26.13
CA THR A 29 -70.18 43.87 -25.75
C THR A 29 -70.72 44.90 -26.73
N ARG A 30 -71.40 44.46 -27.79
CA ARG A 30 -72.02 45.32 -28.79
C ARG A 30 -73.43 45.71 -28.31
N LEU A 31 -73.53 46.43 -27.18
CA LEU A 31 -74.72 46.82 -26.53
C LEU A 31 -74.97 48.35 -26.71
N ASP A 32 -76.19 48.72 -26.89
CA ASP A 32 -76.57 50.14 -27.10
C ASP A 32 -76.45 50.99 -25.82
N SER A 33 -76.67 50.41 -24.64
CA SER A 33 -76.49 51.09 -23.35
C SER A 33 -75.01 51.05 -22.89
N PRO A 34 -74.39 52.21 -22.60
CA PRO A 34 -73.06 52.31 -22.09
C PRO A 34 -72.87 51.56 -20.77
N GLU A 35 -73.83 51.57 -19.88
CA GLU A 35 -73.81 50.91 -18.57
C GLU A 35 -73.78 49.38 -18.70
N MET A 36 -74.63 48.87 -19.60
CA MET A 36 -74.64 47.40 -19.88
C MET A 36 -73.41 46.95 -20.59
N ARG A 37 -72.79 47.74 -21.47
CA ARG A 37 -71.53 47.46 -22.11
C ARG A 37 -70.42 47.39 -21.09
N ALA A 38 -70.31 48.38 -20.21
CA ALA A 38 -69.28 48.39 -19.15
C ALA A 38 -69.41 47.18 -18.20
N MET A 39 -70.63 46.76 -17.87
CA MET A 39 -70.91 45.56 -17.10
C MET A 39 -70.46 44.30 -17.83
N ALA A 40 -70.78 44.15 -19.14
CA ALA A 40 -70.34 43.00 -19.94
C ALA A 40 -68.82 42.93 -20.09
N GLU A 41 -68.15 44.05 -20.32
CA GLU A 41 -66.73 44.19 -20.38
C GLU A 41 -66.06 43.81 -19.03
N GLY A 42 -66.63 44.29 -17.91
CA GLY A 42 -66.16 43.95 -16.56
C GLY A 42 -66.24 42.45 -16.27
N ILE A 43 -67.37 41.81 -16.61
CA ILE A 43 -67.52 40.34 -16.45
C ILE A 43 -66.59 39.58 -17.36
N ASN A 44 -66.46 39.99 -18.62
CA ASN A 44 -65.54 39.37 -19.54
C ASN A 44 -64.06 39.47 -19.09
N THR A 45 -63.67 40.59 -18.48
CA THR A 45 -62.34 40.80 -17.88
C THR A 45 -62.10 39.87 -16.69
N LEU A 46 -63.07 39.74 -15.80
CA LEU A 46 -63.00 38.78 -14.68
C LEU A 46 -62.91 37.37 -15.15
N LEU A 47 -63.67 36.92 -16.12
CA LEU A 47 -63.61 35.59 -16.70
C LEU A 47 -62.26 35.35 -17.41
N GLY A 48 -61.73 36.37 -18.07
CA GLY A 48 -60.34 36.33 -18.66
C GLY A 48 -59.27 36.17 -17.61
N GLY A 49 -59.36 36.91 -16.52
CA GLY A 49 -58.47 36.80 -15.37
C GLY A 49 -58.50 35.41 -14.72
N MET A 50 -59.69 34.89 -14.44
CA MET A 50 -59.91 33.55 -13.90
C MET A 50 -59.30 32.46 -14.84
N ALA A 51 -59.56 32.54 -16.14
CA ALA A 51 -59.06 31.66 -17.13
C ALA A 51 -57.46 31.72 -17.18
N GLY A 52 -56.92 32.93 -16.97
CA GLY A 52 -55.46 33.14 -16.84
C GLY A 52 -54.87 32.42 -15.63
N ILE A 53 -55.50 32.58 -14.46
CA ILE A 53 -55.10 31.92 -13.23
C ILE A 53 -55.14 30.38 -13.37
N VAL A 54 -56.28 29.86 -13.89
CA VAL A 54 -56.43 28.40 -14.11
C VAL A 54 -55.32 27.83 -15.03
N ARG A 55 -55.00 28.56 -16.10
CA ARG A 55 -53.90 28.17 -17.01
C ARG A 55 -52.53 28.18 -16.30
N GLY A 56 -52.27 29.25 -15.54
CA GLY A 56 -51.03 29.35 -14.77
C GLY A 56 -50.87 28.18 -13.79
N ILE A 57 -51.95 27.86 -13.04
CA ILE A 57 -51.93 26.73 -12.10
C ILE A 57 -51.70 25.38 -12.84
N LYS A 58 -52.39 25.12 -13.96
CA LYS A 58 -52.20 23.92 -14.78
C LYS A 58 -50.73 23.78 -15.25
N SER A 59 -50.15 24.88 -15.74
CA SER A 59 -48.73 24.89 -16.17
C SER A 59 -47.80 24.61 -15.02
N THR A 60 -47.98 25.30 -13.89
CA THR A 60 -47.15 25.09 -12.69
C THR A 60 -47.26 23.66 -12.16
N ALA A 61 -48.46 23.08 -12.13
CA ALA A 61 -48.67 21.69 -11.72
C ALA A 61 -47.93 20.70 -12.65
N ALA A 62 -48.00 20.96 -13.97
CA ALA A 62 -47.25 20.14 -14.93
C ALA A 62 -45.71 20.22 -14.73
N ASP A 63 -45.21 21.42 -14.43
CA ASP A 63 -43.78 21.63 -14.17
C ASP A 63 -43.33 20.96 -12.86
N VAL A 64 -44.13 21.07 -11.78
CA VAL A 64 -43.88 20.38 -10.51
C VAL A 64 -43.85 18.86 -10.70
N ASN A 65 -44.83 18.31 -11.45
CA ASN A 65 -44.86 16.87 -11.74
C ASN A 65 -43.63 16.41 -12.53
N ARG A 66 -43.15 17.22 -13.48
CA ARG A 66 -41.92 16.95 -14.22
C ARG A 66 -40.69 16.95 -13.30
N SER A 67 -40.55 18.00 -12.49
CA SER A 67 -39.44 18.11 -11.54
C SER A 67 -39.45 16.99 -10.50
N ALA A 68 -40.62 16.60 -10.00
CA ALA A 68 -40.75 15.46 -9.10
C ALA A 68 -40.27 14.13 -9.74
N LYS A 69 -40.61 13.94 -11.02
CA LYS A 69 -40.14 12.78 -11.78
C LYS A 69 -38.61 12.79 -12.01
N GLU A 70 -38.04 13.95 -12.31
CA GLU A 70 -36.60 14.12 -12.45
C GLU A 70 -35.85 13.82 -11.13
N ILE A 71 -36.39 14.29 -9.99
CA ILE A 71 -35.87 13.96 -8.66
C ILE A 71 -35.96 12.47 -8.39
N SER A 72 -37.06 11.80 -8.75
CA SER A 72 -37.23 10.35 -8.58
C SER A 72 -36.18 9.57 -9.39
N VAL A 73 -35.92 9.97 -10.64
CA VAL A 73 -34.84 9.35 -11.46
C VAL A 73 -33.45 9.61 -10.87
N GLY A 74 -33.21 10.84 -10.41
CA GLY A 74 -31.96 11.21 -9.73
C GLY A 74 -31.73 10.37 -8.46
N ASN A 75 -32.77 10.17 -7.66
CA ASN A 75 -32.72 9.36 -6.44
C ASN A 75 -32.46 7.88 -6.73
N THR A 76 -33.05 7.31 -7.78
CA THR A 76 -32.75 5.93 -8.20
C THR A 76 -31.27 5.76 -8.56
N ASN A 77 -30.69 6.76 -9.25
CA ASN A 77 -29.27 6.75 -9.57
C ASN A 77 -28.39 6.89 -8.31
N LEU A 78 -28.79 7.77 -7.39
CA LEU A 78 -28.09 7.96 -6.13
C LEU A 78 -28.16 6.69 -5.26
N SER A 79 -29.30 5.98 -5.21
CA SER A 79 -29.44 4.69 -4.52
C SER A 79 -28.44 3.69 -5.02
N ARG A 80 -28.40 3.46 -6.35
CA ARG A 80 -27.45 2.53 -6.96
C ARG A 80 -26.00 2.89 -6.63
N ARG A 81 -25.63 4.18 -6.71
CA ARG A 81 -24.28 4.64 -6.35
C ARG A 81 -23.95 4.44 -4.87
N THR A 82 -24.94 4.58 -4.00
CA THR A 82 -24.79 4.35 -2.55
C THR A 82 -24.57 2.88 -2.26
N GLU A 83 -25.27 1.97 -2.96
CA GLU A 83 -25.05 0.52 -2.88
C GLU A 83 -23.64 0.13 -3.40
N GLU A 84 -23.21 0.67 -4.55
CA GLU A 84 -21.87 0.46 -5.09
C GLU A 84 -20.78 0.97 -4.15
N GLN A 85 -21.03 2.12 -3.50
CA GLN A 85 -20.12 2.68 -2.50
C GLN A 85 -20.04 1.79 -1.26
N SER A 86 -21.16 1.24 -0.79
CA SER A 86 -21.18 0.31 0.35
C SER A 86 -20.36 -0.95 0.06
N ALA A 87 -20.54 -1.56 -1.12
CA ALA A 87 -19.73 -2.71 -1.54
C ALA A 87 -18.24 -2.40 -1.61
N SER A 88 -17.87 -1.22 -2.14
CA SER A 88 -16.46 -0.79 -2.20
C SER A 88 -15.87 -0.52 -0.82
N LEU A 89 -16.66 -0.04 0.14
CA LEU A 89 -16.24 0.16 1.53
C LEU A 89 -16.01 -1.19 2.24
N GLU A 90 -16.86 -2.19 2.01
CA GLU A 90 -16.67 -3.55 2.54
C GLU A 90 -15.34 -4.17 2.02
N GLU A 91 -15.06 -4.06 0.73
CA GLU A 91 -13.80 -4.53 0.14
C GLU A 91 -12.59 -3.77 0.70
N THR A 92 -12.73 -2.44 0.88
CA THR A 92 -11.69 -1.61 1.48
C THR A 92 -11.44 -2.00 2.93
N ALA A 93 -12.49 -2.23 3.74
CA ALA A 93 -12.38 -2.65 5.13
C ALA A 93 -11.67 -4.01 5.24
N SER A 94 -12.04 -4.99 4.40
CA SER A 94 -11.37 -6.29 4.34
C SER A 94 -9.87 -6.16 3.99
N SER A 95 -9.53 -5.32 3.01
CA SER A 95 -8.14 -5.06 2.62
C SER A 95 -7.35 -4.39 3.75
N MET A 96 -7.99 -3.51 4.52
CA MET A 96 -7.39 -2.85 5.68
C MET A 96 -7.11 -3.83 6.83
N GLU A 97 -7.99 -4.82 7.06
CA GLU A 97 -7.76 -5.89 8.05
C GLU A 97 -6.56 -6.76 7.66
N GLU A 98 -6.45 -7.14 6.37
CA GLU A 98 -5.31 -7.90 5.86
C GLU A 98 -4.01 -7.08 5.97
N MET A 99 -4.05 -5.80 5.62
CA MET A 99 -2.91 -4.89 5.75
C MET A 99 -2.48 -4.72 7.21
N THR A 100 -3.42 -4.58 8.14
CA THR A 100 -3.16 -4.50 9.59
C THR A 100 -2.42 -5.74 10.07
N THR A 101 -2.87 -6.92 9.65
CA THR A 101 -2.25 -8.21 9.99
C THR A 101 -0.84 -8.30 9.42
N THR A 102 -0.66 -7.93 8.16
CA THR A 102 0.63 -7.96 7.47
C THR A 102 1.65 -7.02 8.12
N VAL A 103 1.24 -5.78 8.44
CA VAL A 103 2.12 -4.80 9.08
C VAL A 103 2.51 -5.24 10.48
N LYS A 104 1.58 -5.81 11.25
CA LYS A 104 1.89 -6.39 12.56
C LYS A 104 2.89 -7.54 12.44
N GLN A 105 2.70 -8.44 11.49
CA GLN A 105 3.63 -9.53 11.21
C GLN A 105 5.02 -9.02 10.80
N ASN A 106 5.09 -7.94 10.01
CA ASN A 106 6.36 -7.31 9.64
C ASN A 106 7.09 -6.75 10.88
N ALA A 107 6.37 -6.10 11.80
CA ALA A 107 6.95 -5.63 13.06
C ALA A 107 7.49 -6.77 13.92
N ASP A 108 6.74 -7.87 14.03
CA ASP A 108 7.16 -9.08 14.78
C ASP A 108 8.37 -9.75 14.12
N ASN A 109 8.36 -9.89 12.79
CA ASN A 109 9.49 -10.43 12.02
C ASN A 109 10.75 -9.56 12.19
N ALA A 110 10.60 -8.25 12.17
CA ALA A 110 11.70 -7.33 12.42
C ALA A 110 12.26 -7.49 13.85
N ALA A 111 11.41 -7.66 14.85
CA ALA A 111 11.86 -7.91 16.22
C ALA A 111 12.66 -9.23 16.33
N GLN A 112 12.18 -10.29 15.70
CA GLN A 112 12.91 -11.59 15.65
C GLN A 112 14.23 -11.48 14.90
N ALA A 113 14.25 -10.80 13.74
CA ALA A 113 15.47 -10.59 12.96
C ALA A 113 16.51 -9.78 13.74
N SER A 114 16.08 -8.80 14.53
CA SER A 114 16.96 -8.05 15.44
C SER A 114 17.61 -8.94 16.48
N GLN A 115 16.86 -9.85 17.11
CA GLN A 115 17.43 -10.81 18.07
C GLN A 115 18.43 -11.76 17.42
N LEU A 116 18.13 -12.25 16.22
CA LEU A 116 19.05 -13.11 15.46
C LEU A 116 20.34 -12.38 15.07
N ALA A 117 20.23 -11.12 14.65
CA ALA A 117 21.39 -10.29 14.33
C ALA A 117 22.28 -10.07 15.57
N LEU A 118 21.70 -9.78 16.73
CA LEU A 118 22.43 -9.64 17.98
C LEU A 118 23.17 -10.94 18.36
N ALA A 119 22.51 -12.09 18.25
CA ALA A 119 23.11 -13.39 18.52
C ALA A 119 24.24 -13.72 17.54
N ALA A 120 24.07 -13.43 16.24
CA ALA A 120 25.09 -13.61 15.22
C ALA A 120 26.32 -12.71 15.46
N ARG A 121 26.11 -11.46 15.87
CA ARG A 121 27.18 -10.54 16.24
C ARG A 121 27.98 -11.09 17.44
N ASP A 122 27.30 -11.48 18.50
CA ASP A 122 27.95 -12.03 19.69
C ASP A 122 28.77 -13.31 19.36
N GLN A 123 28.22 -14.15 18.48
CA GLN A 123 28.96 -15.36 18.02
C GLN A 123 30.20 -15.00 17.20
N ALA A 124 30.12 -14.00 16.32
CA ALA A 124 31.26 -13.55 15.54
C ALA A 124 32.36 -12.87 16.42
N GLU A 125 31.92 -12.05 17.39
CA GLU A 125 32.83 -11.43 18.38
C GLU A 125 33.58 -12.51 19.19
N ARG A 126 32.86 -13.54 19.66
CA ARG A 126 33.50 -14.70 20.36
C ARG A 126 34.46 -15.47 19.45
N GLY A 127 34.09 -15.64 18.17
CA GLY A 127 34.97 -16.22 17.17
C GLY A 127 36.25 -15.40 17.01
N GLY A 128 36.17 -14.09 16.98
CA GLY A 128 37.30 -13.18 16.95
C GLY A 128 38.26 -13.34 18.16
N VAL A 129 37.73 -13.52 19.34
CA VAL A 129 38.55 -13.81 20.55
C VAL A 129 39.34 -15.11 20.40
N VAL A 130 38.69 -16.17 19.90
CA VAL A 130 39.37 -17.49 19.68
C VAL A 130 40.44 -17.36 18.63
N VAL A 131 40.21 -16.62 17.55
CA VAL A 131 41.22 -16.36 16.50
C VAL A 131 42.42 -15.61 17.08
N ASN A 132 42.20 -14.57 17.88
CA ASN A 132 43.29 -13.82 18.52
C ASN A 132 44.13 -14.73 19.45
N GLN A 133 43.49 -15.64 20.19
CA GLN A 133 44.20 -16.65 21.00
C GLN A 133 45.02 -17.60 20.13
N ALA A 134 44.49 -18.02 18.98
CA ALA A 134 45.23 -18.87 18.04
C ALA A 134 46.45 -18.14 17.43
N VAL A 135 46.32 -16.85 17.12
CA VAL A 135 47.47 -16.02 16.65
C VAL A 135 48.55 -15.95 17.72
N ALA A 136 48.17 -15.71 18.98
CA ALA A 136 49.12 -15.71 20.09
C ALA A 136 49.85 -17.06 20.24
N ALA A 137 49.10 -18.19 20.19
CA ALA A 137 49.67 -19.51 20.26
C ALA A 137 50.66 -19.80 19.11
N MET A 138 50.34 -19.37 17.87
CA MET A 138 51.26 -19.48 16.72
C MET A 138 52.52 -18.66 16.92
N SER A 139 52.41 -17.48 17.52
CA SER A 139 53.60 -16.67 17.88
C SER A 139 54.51 -17.38 18.89
N ASP A 140 53.91 -18.01 19.90
CA ASP A 140 54.68 -18.78 20.92
C ASP A 140 55.37 -19.99 20.29
N ILE A 141 54.68 -20.72 19.39
CA ILE A 141 55.27 -21.84 18.64
C ILE A 141 56.44 -21.34 17.78
N LYS A 142 56.30 -20.21 17.08
CA LYS A 142 57.38 -19.61 16.28
C LYS A 142 58.57 -19.27 17.15
N GLN A 143 58.36 -18.65 18.32
CA GLN A 143 59.43 -18.32 19.25
C GLN A 143 60.13 -19.56 19.79
N SER A 144 59.39 -20.61 20.19
CA SER A 144 59.94 -21.88 20.64
C SER A 144 60.74 -22.58 19.56
N SER A 145 60.21 -22.61 18.32
CA SER A 145 60.94 -23.20 17.18
C SER A 145 62.24 -22.48 16.88
N LYS A 146 62.25 -21.11 17.01
CA LYS A 146 63.52 -20.36 16.87
C LYS A 146 64.54 -20.73 17.94
N LYS A 147 64.12 -20.88 19.22
CA LYS A 147 65.03 -21.34 20.29
C LYS A 147 65.56 -22.74 20.02
N ILE A 148 64.77 -23.67 19.48
CA ILE A 148 65.19 -24.98 19.09
C ILE A 148 66.23 -24.87 17.96
N ALA A 149 66.02 -24.02 16.94
CA ALA A 149 67.02 -23.82 15.87
C ALA A 149 68.37 -23.31 16.40
N ASP A 150 68.31 -22.41 17.42
CA ASP A 150 69.52 -21.90 18.07
C ASP A 150 70.27 -23.02 18.83
N ILE A 151 69.54 -23.89 19.57
CA ILE A 151 70.14 -25.05 20.30
C ILE A 151 70.74 -26.02 19.30
N ILE A 152 70.06 -26.32 18.19
CA ILE A 152 70.64 -27.20 17.15
C ILE A 152 71.87 -26.59 16.52
N GLY A 153 71.95 -25.24 16.41
CA GLY A 153 73.17 -24.55 16.00
C GLY A 153 74.32 -24.80 16.95
N VAL A 154 74.13 -24.81 18.26
CA VAL A 154 75.11 -25.12 19.30
C VAL A 154 75.53 -26.60 19.20
N ILE A 155 74.60 -27.53 18.98
CA ILE A 155 74.90 -28.96 18.82
C ILE A 155 75.81 -29.21 17.59
N ASP A 156 75.51 -28.53 16.46
CA ASP A 156 76.36 -28.61 15.24
C ASP A 156 77.78 -28.09 15.53
N GLU A 157 77.89 -27.00 16.30
CA GLU A 157 79.23 -26.48 16.74
C GLU A 157 79.95 -27.44 17.67
N ILE A 158 79.28 -28.06 18.66
CA ILE A 158 79.88 -29.08 19.55
C ILE A 158 80.29 -30.26 18.73
N ALA A 159 79.53 -30.73 17.76
CA ALA A 159 79.92 -31.83 16.87
C ALA A 159 81.16 -31.48 16.06
N PHE A 160 81.24 -30.25 15.55
CA PHE A 160 82.46 -29.79 14.84
C PHE A 160 83.65 -29.72 15.76
N GLN A 161 83.53 -29.19 16.97
CA GLN A 161 84.62 -29.17 17.98
C GLN A 161 85.08 -30.59 18.35
N THR A 162 84.10 -31.49 18.56
CA THR A 162 84.41 -32.91 18.87
C THR A 162 85.08 -33.59 17.71
N ASN A 163 84.73 -33.30 16.45
CA ASN A 163 85.42 -33.82 15.26
C ASN A 163 86.87 -33.34 15.20
N LEU A 164 87.15 -32.05 15.56
CA LEU A 164 88.51 -31.51 15.63
C LEU A 164 89.32 -32.15 16.77
N LEU A 165 88.74 -32.35 17.96
CA LEU A 165 89.33 -32.99 19.10
C LEU A 165 89.74 -34.47 18.74
N ALA A 166 88.78 -35.18 18.10
CA ALA A 166 89.04 -36.54 17.63
C ALA A 166 90.17 -36.64 16.59
N LEU A 167 90.25 -35.67 15.66
CA LEU A 167 91.29 -35.54 14.70
C LEU A 167 92.69 -35.35 15.39
N ASN A 168 92.76 -34.44 16.36
CA ASN A 168 93.98 -34.17 17.12
C ASN A 168 94.40 -35.41 17.90
N ALA A 169 93.46 -36.14 18.51
CA ALA A 169 93.71 -37.39 19.22
C ALA A 169 94.23 -38.51 18.27
N ALA A 170 93.66 -38.61 17.06
CA ALA A 170 94.08 -39.54 16.04
C ALA A 170 95.55 -39.27 15.55
N VAL A 171 95.88 -38.00 15.40
CA VAL A 171 97.24 -37.54 15.02
C VAL A 171 98.27 -37.91 16.14
N GLU A 172 97.93 -37.67 17.42
CA GLU A 172 98.79 -37.96 18.52
C GLU A 172 98.91 -39.45 18.75
N ALA A 173 97.85 -40.24 18.53
CA ALA A 173 97.86 -41.68 18.54
C ALA A 173 98.80 -42.27 17.45
N ALA A 174 98.79 -41.71 16.24
CA ALA A 174 99.72 -42.06 15.19
C ALA A 174 101.19 -41.72 15.54
N ARG A 175 101.36 -40.62 16.24
CA ARG A 175 102.73 -40.20 16.72
C ARG A 175 103.32 -41.13 17.78
N ALA A 176 102.47 -41.80 18.59
CA ALA A 176 102.89 -42.77 19.60
C ALA A 176 103.19 -44.18 19.04
N GLY A 177 103.06 -44.38 17.73
CA GLY A 177 103.38 -45.63 17.05
C GLY A 177 102.53 -46.82 17.52
N GLU A 178 103.19 -48.00 17.73
CA GLU A 178 102.47 -49.22 18.13
C GLU A 178 101.71 -49.08 19.49
N GLN A 179 102.18 -48.23 20.39
CA GLN A 179 101.55 -48.01 21.68
C GLN A 179 100.23 -47.16 21.55
N GLY A 180 100.10 -46.45 20.45
CA GLY A 180 98.93 -45.58 20.20
C GLY A 180 97.81 -46.31 19.47
N ARG A 181 97.86 -47.54 18.98
CA ARG A 181 96.90 -48.23 18.11
C ARG A 181 95.47 -48.28 18.71
N GLY A 182 95.34 -48.57 19.99
CA GLY A 182 94.05 -48.61 20.67
C GLY A 182 93.37 -47.22 20.74
N PHE A 183 94.16 -46.16 20.98
CA PHE A 183 93.69 -44.79 20.98
C PHE A 183 93.29 -44.31 19.58
N ALA A 184 93.97 -44.72 18.53
CA ALA A 184 93.63 -44.38 17.15
C ALA A 184 92.26 -44.92 16.74
N VAL A 185 91.95 -46.18 17.16
CA VAL A 185 90.58 -46.75 16.89
C VAL A 185 89.47 -45.93 17.59
N VAL A 186 89.67 -45.59 18.86
CA VAL A 186 88.71 -44.78 19.61
C VAL A 186 88.59 -43.38 19.00
N ALA A 187 89.65 -42.72 18.64
CA ALA A 187 89.62 -41.42 17.99
C ALA A 187 88.88 -41.46 16.64
N SER A 188 89.07 -42.53 15.84
CA SER A 188 88.30 -42.71 14.59
C SER A 188 86.79 -42.89 14.82
N GLU A 189 86.40 -43.65 15.84
CA GLU A 189 85.02 -43.88 16.19
C GLU A 189 84.37 -42.59 16.72
N VAL A 190 85.07 -41.84 17.60
CA VAL A 190 84.53 -40.50 18.07
C VAL A 190 84.38 -39.52 16.91
N ARG A 191 85.35 -39.55 15.95
CA ARG A 191 85.27 -38.71 14.76
C ARG A 191 84.07 -39.09 13.87
N SER A 192 83.80 -40.36 13.69
CA SER A 192 82.66 -40.88 12.94
C SER A 192 81.34 -40.45 13.64
N LEU A 193 81.29 -40.60 14.96
CA LEU A 193 80.12 -40.17 15.74
C LEU A 193 79.86 -38.66 15.65
N ALA A 194 80.87 -37.83 15.74
CA ALA A 194 80.85 -36.41 15.57
C ALA A 194 80.31 -36.03 14.16
N GLY A 195 80.80 -36.70 13.11
CA GLY A 195 80.25 -36.47 11.75
C GLY A 195 78.79 -36.83 11.61
N ARG A 196 78.34 -37.94 12.20
CA ARG A 196 76.92 -38.33 12.24
C ARG A 196 76.12 -37.34 13.02
N SER A 197 76.62 -36.84 14.13
CA SER A 197 75.90 -35.82 14.95
C SER A 197 75.75 -34.51 14.19
N ALA A 198 76.76 -34.04 13.48
CA ALA A 198 76.69 -32.83 12.65
C ALA A 198 75.66 -32.98 11.50
N THR A 199 75.64 -34.20 10.86
CA THR A 199 74.64 -34.45 9.81
C THR A 199 73.18 -34.40 10.36
N ALA A 200 72.97 -35.10 11.50
CA ALA A 200 71.64 -35.09 12.18
C ALA A 200 71.26 -33.70 12.63
N ALA A 201 72.20 -32.89 13.15
CA ALA A 201 71.89 -31.48 13.51
C ALA A 201 71.46 -30.65 12.30
N LYS A 202 72.14 -30.81 11.14
CA LYS A 202 71.71 -30.10 9.90
C LYS A 202 70.34 -30.53 9.43
N GLU A 203 70.00 -31.82 9.48
CA GLU A 203 68.67 -32.33 9.12
C GLU A 203 67.58 -31.74 10.04
N ILE A 204 67.79 -31.77 11.37
CA ILE A 204 66.85 -31.20 12.34
C ILE A 204 66.73 -29.70 12.10
N LYS A 205 67.81 -28.97 11.84
CA LYS A 205 67.74 -27.51 11.52
C LYS A 205 66.88 -27.24 10.30
N GLY A 206 66.98 -28.07 9.26
CA GLY A 206 66.15 -27.99 8.07
C GLY A 206 64.63 -28.19 8.39
N LEU A 207 64.31 -29.22 9.20
CA LEU A 207 62.95 -29.51 9.63
C LEU A 207 62.37 -28.38 10.49
N ILE A 208 63.13 -27.78 11.37
CA ILE A 208 62.70 -26.64 12.22
C ILE A 208 62.48 -25.41 11.35
N GLN A 209 63.34 -25.10 10.39
CA GLN A 209 63.15 -23.98 9.46
C GLN A 209 61.90 -24.17 8.62
N ASP A 210 61.60 -25.37 8.17
CA ASP A 210 60.36 -25.67 7.44
C ASP A 210 59.16 -25.55 8.34
N SER A 211 59.24 -25.99 9.62
CA SER A 211 58.21 -25.83 10.61
C SER A 211 57.91 -24.35 10.90
N VAL A 212 58.96 -23.51 11.02
CA VAL A 212 58.75 -22.03 11.21
C VAL A 212 58.00 -21.40 10.02
N ARG A 213 58.35 -21.77 8.77
CA ARG A 213 57.64 -21.29 7.59
C ARG A 213 56.15 -21.69 7.61
N LYS A 214 55.86 -22.97 7.93
CA LYS A 214 54.47 -23.46 8.02
C LYS A 214 53.70 -22.75 9.11
N VAL A 215 54.31 -22.41 10.23
CA VAL A 215 53.70 -21.62 11.32
C VAL A 215 53.44 -20.17 10.87
N GLU A 216 54.36 -19.56 10.14
CA GLU A 216 54.18 -18.21 9.57
C GLU A 216 53.02 -18.17 8.58
N ASP A 217 52.95 -19.11 7.64
CA ASP A 217 51.84 -19.24 6.68
C ASP A 217 50.51 -19.51 7.39
N GLY A 218 50.49 -20.36 8.42
CA GLY A 218 49.33 -20.63 9.26
C GLY A 218 48.87 -19.40 10.01
N SER A 219 49.81 -18.66 10.62
CA SER A 219 49.54 -17.41 11.34
C SER A 219 48.91 -16.36 10.41
N ALA A 220 49.44 -16.19 9.19
CA ALA A 220 48.87 -15.24 8.21
C ALA A 220 47.43 -15.59 7.83
N ARG A 221 47.13 -16.89 7.62
CA ARG A 221 45.77 -17.37 7.32
C ARG A 221 44.81 -17.15 8.49
N VAL A 222 45.23 -17.39 9.72
CA VAL A 222 44.44 -17.19 10.93
C VAL A 222 44.18 -15.70 11.13
N THR A 223 45.14 -14.82 10.90
CA THR A 223 44.96 -13.36 10.93
C THR A 223 43.95 -12.90 9.89
N GLN A 224 44.03 -13.43 8.67
CA GLN A 224 43.04 -13.12 7.64
C GLN A 224 41.62 -13.55 8.03
N SER A 225 41.50 -14.72 8.70
CA SER A 225 40.18 -15.15 9.25
C SER A 225 39.66 -14.18 10.31
N GLY A 226 40.55 -13.59 11.13
CA GLY A 226 40.18 -12.53 12.08
C GLY A 226 39.58 -11.30 11.39
N HIS A 227 40.25 -10.83 10.34
CA HIS A 227 39.70 -9.70 9.54
C HIS A 227 38.33 -10.00 8.93
N THR A 228 38.15 -11.23 8.41
CA THR A 228 36.84 -11.63 7.88
C THR A 228 35.75 -11.63 8.96
N LEU A 229 36.06 -12.02 10.20
CA LEU A 229 35.13 -11.95 11.32
C LEU A 229 34.78 -10.49 11.68
N GLU A 230 35.73 -9.57 11.65
CA GLU A 230 35.48 -8.13 11.86
C GLU A 230 34.52 -7.57 10.78
N GLU A 231 34.72 -7.95 9.52
CA GLU A 231 33.81 -7.55 8.41
C GLU A 231 32.40 -8.13 8.60
N ILE A 232 32.28 -9.37 9.10
CA ILE A 232 31.01 -9.98 9.46
C ILE A 232 30.32 -9.18 10.57
N VAL A 233 31.02 -8.84 11.66
CA VAL A 233 30.49 -8.02 12.74
C VAL A 233 29.97 -6.67 12.23
N ALA A 234 30.73 -5.99 11.37
CA ALA A 234 30.32 -4.73 10.76
C ALA A 234 29.09 -4.87 9.88
N SER A 235 29.00 -5.97 9.12
CA SER A 235 27.85 -6.26 8.24
C SER A 235 26.59 -6.58 9.03
N VAL A 236 26.71 -7.39 10.09
CA VAL A 236 25.59 -7.74 10.97
C VAL A 236 25.07 -6.50 11.71
N LYS A 237 25.97 -5.58 12.10
CA LYS A 237 25.54 -4.29 12.67
C LYS A 237 24.68 -3.51 11.71
N LYS A 238 25.06 -3.40 10.44
CA LYS A 238 24.24 -2.73 9.41
C LYS A 238 22.87 -3.39 9.24
N VAL A 239 22.82 -4.73 9.25
CA VAL A 239 21.56 -5.47 9.20
C VAL A 239 20.68 -5.13 10.41
N SER A 240 21.27 -5.07 11.61
CA SER A 240 20.55 -4.70 12.83
C SER A 240 19.95 -3.28 12.75
N ASP A 241 20.70 -2.32 12.21
CA ASP A 241 20.26 -0.95 12.02
C ASP A 241 19.05 -0.89 11.04
N ILE A 242 19.14 -1.56 9.88
CA ILE A 242 18.05 -1.65 8.90
C ILE A 242 16.79 -2.30 9.51
N VAL A 243 16.96 -3.37 10.26
CA VAL A 243 15.85 -4.08 10.93
C VAL A 243 15.17 -3.18 11.97
N ALA A 244 15.94 -2.38 12.70
CA ALA A 244 15.39 -1.39 13.63
C ALA A 244 14.56 -0.31 12.91
N GLU A 245 15.01 0.15 11.73
CA GLU A 245 14.25 1.07 10.88
C GLU A 245 12.94 0.42 10.37
N ILE A 246 12.98 -0.84 9.93
CA ILE A 246 11.78 -1.58 9.50
C ILE A 246 10.77 -1.68 10.66
N ALA A 247 11.22 -2.01 11.87
CA ALA A 247 10.36 -2.09 13.03
C ALA A 247 9.74 -0.74 13.40
N ALA A 248 10.47 0.36 13.23
CA ALA A 248 9.95 1.71 13.45
C ALA A 248 8.93 2.10 12.39
N ALA A 249 9.23 1.88 11.10
CA ALA A 249 8.33 2.14 9.99
C ALA A 249 7.04 1.32 10.09
N SER A 250 7.12 0.04 10.49
CA SER A 250 5.94 -0.81 10.68
C SER A 250 5.03 -0.29 11.80
N ARG A 251 5.58 0.26 12.88
CA ARG A 251 4.79 0.90 13.94
C ARG A 251 4.09 2.16 13.45
N GLU A 252 4.78 2.98 12.67
CA GLU A 252 4.19 4.18 12.05
C GLU A 252 3.09 3.82 11.06
N GLN A 253 3.31 2.80 10.22
CA GLN A 253 2.29 2.26 9.33
C GLN A 253 1.06 1.76 10.10
N SER A 254 1.23 1.05 11.23
CA SER A 254 0.12 0.61 12.07
C SER A 254 -0.73 1.78 12.57
N ALA A 255 -0.10 2.87 13.02
CA ALA A 255 -0.82 4.07 13.44
C ALA A 255 -1.53 4.77 12.25
N GLY A 256 -0.92 4.79 11.07
CA GLY A 256 -1.53 5.29 9.84
C GLY A 256 -2.76 4.47 9.43
N ILE A 257 -2.66 3.14 9.50
CA ILE A 257 -3.76 2.23 9.19
C ILE A 257 -4.94 2.45 10.15
N GLU A 258 -4.70 2.67 11.45
CA GLU A 258 -5.76 3.00 12.39
C GLU A 258 -6.49 4.31 12.03
N GLN A 259 -5.78 5.32 11.50
CA GLN A 259 -6.41 6.55 11.03
C GLN A 259 -7.28 6.29 9.79
N VAL A 260 -6.78 5.52 8.82
CA VAL A 260 -7.56 5.14 7.63
C VAL A 260 -8.79 4.33 8.03
N ASN A 261 -8.68 3.39 8.96
CA ASN A 261 -9.81 2.60 9.45
C ASN A 261 -10.91 3.49 10.08
N ARG A 262 -10.52 4.50 10.87
CA ARG A 262 -11.49 5.49 11.40
C ARG A 262 -12.20 6.26 10.29
N ALA A 263 -11.47 6.62 9.21
CA ALA A 263 -12.06 7.30 8.07
C ALA A 263 -13.04 6.41 7.29
N VAL A 264 -12.72 5.12 7.13
CA VAL A 264 -13.61 4.12 6.49
C VAL A 264 -14.90 3.96 7.29
N VAL A 265 -14.83 3.84 8.63
CA VAL A 265 -16.02 3.77 9.50
C VAL A 265 -16.88 5.03 9.39
N GLN A 266 -16.24 6.20 9.26
CA GLN A 266 -16.98 7.45 9.05
C GLN A 266 -17.65 7.49 7.66
N MET A 267 -16.97 7.00 6.61
CA MET A 267 -17.56 6.88 5.27
C MET A 267 -18.73 5.90 5.24
N ASP A 268 -18.67 4.79 5.98
CA ASP A 268 -19.79 3.87 6.11
C ASP A 268 -21.00 4.55 6.75
N SER A 269 -20.81 5.28 7.84
CA SER A 269 -21.88 6.08 8.46
C SER A 269 -22.52 7.09 7.50
N LEU A 270 -21.71 7.79 6.70
CA LEU A 270 -22.22 8.73 5.68
C LEU A 270 -22.97 8.00 4.56
N THR A 271 -22.52 6.81 4.18
CA THR A 271 -23.19 5.98 3.16
C THR A 271 -24.56 5.53 3.64
N GLN A 272 -24.69 5.12 4.90
CA GLN A 272 -25.99 4.79 5.54
C GLN A 272 -26.89 6.02 5.62
N GLN A 273 -26.36 7.20 5.97
CA GLN A 273 -27.12 8.45 5.95
C GLN A 273 -27.61 8.79 4.53
N ASN A 274 -26.77 8.59 3.51
CA ASN A 274 -27.18 8.81 2.11
C ASN A 274 -28.32 7.88 1.71
N ALA A 275 -28.29 6.61 2.11
CA ALA A 275 -29.39 5.68 1.86
C ALA A 275 -30.71 6.16 2.49
N ALA A 276 -30.69 6.61 3.74
CA ALA A 276 -31.86 7.17 4.41
C ALA A 276 -32.37 8.47 3.73
N LEU A 277 -31.46 9.35 3.30
CA LEU A 277 -31.81 10.56 2.56
C LEU A 277 -32.44 10.26 1.20
N VAL A 278 -31.97 9.22 0.50
CA VAL A 278 -32.56 8.75 -0.76
C VAL A 278 -34.00 8.29 -0.56
N GLU A 279 -34.27 7.51 0.48
CA GLU A 279 -35.62 7.09 0.81
C GLU A 279 -36.54 8.27 1.10
N GLN A 280 -36.09 9.22 1.92
CA GLN A 280 -36.86 10.43 2.25
C GLN A 280 -37.12 11.30 1.01
N ALA A 281 -36.10 11.51 0.18
CA ALA A 281 -36.23 12.30 -1.05
C ALA A 281 -37.15 11.62 -2.07
N SER A 282 -37.15 10.30 -2.15
CA SER A 282 -38.04 9.52 -3.01
C SER A 282 -39.51 9.66 -2.55
N ALA A 283 -39.77 9.54 -1.25
CA ALA A 283 -41.10 9.75 -0.70
C ALA A 283 -41.61 11.20 -0.92
N ALA A 284 -40.74 12.19 -0.73
CA ALA A 284 -41.07 13.59 -0.98
C ALA A 284 -41.38 13.86 -2.47
N ALA A 285 -40.60 13.30 -3.39
CA ALA A 285 -40.84 13.43 -4.83
C ALA A 285 -42.15 12.76 -5.24
N GLN A 286 -42.47 11.62 -4.66
CA GLN A 286 -43.73 10.93 -4.92
C GLN A 286 -44.94 11.76 -4.43
N ASN A 287 -44.85 12.31 -3.22
CA ASN A 287 -45.88 13.19 -2.68
C ASN A 287 -46.06 14.47 -3.53
N MET A 288 -44.99 15.11 -4.00
CA MET A 288 -45.07 16.26 -4.91
C MET A 288 -45.74 15.91 -6.23
N ALA A 289 -45.41 14.74 -6.82
CA ALA A 289 -46.04 14.29 -8.06
C ALA A 289 -47.55 14.04 -7.87
N GLU A 290 -47.94 13.46 -6.74
CA GLU A 290 -49.34 13.21 -6.42
C GLU A 290 -50.10 14.52 -6.21
N GLN A 291 -49.58 15.46 -5.42
CA GLN A 291 -50.20 16.80 -5.21
C GLN A 291 -50.31 17.58 -6.52
N ALA A 292 -49.29 17.51 -7.37
CA ALA A 292 -49.34 18.15 -8.68
C ALA A 292 -50.41 17.56 -9.60
N ARG A 293 -50.61 16.24 -9.56
CA ARG A 293 -51.70 15.56 -10.28
C ARG A 293 -53.10 15.99 -9.74
N GLU A 294 -53.26 15.95 -8.42
CA GLU A 294 -54.52 16.37 -7.78
C GLU A 294 -54.87 17.83 -8.12
N LEU A 295 -53.84 18.70 -8.11
CA LEU A 295 -54.02 20.11 -8.50
C LEU A 295 -54.41 20.22 -10.00
N SER A 296 -53.74 19.45 -10.87
CA SER A 296 -54.05 19.38 -12.29
C SER A 296 -55.49 18.89 -12.54
N ASP A 297 -55.92 17.86 -11.81
CA ASP A 297 -57.27 17.27 -11.93
C ASP A 297 -58.33 18.23 -11.42
N THR A 298 -58.09 18.93 -10.30
CA THR A 298 -58.97 19.98 -9.78
C THR A 298 -59.13 21.11 -10.77
N MET A 299 -58.01 21.56 -11.37
CA MET A 299 -58.05 22.58 -12.42
C MET A 299 -58.60 22.06 -13.75
N GLY A 300 -58.58 20.72 -13.97
CA GLY A 300 -59.20 20.07 -15.13
C GLY A 300 -60.69 20.26 -15.23
N ARG A 301 -61.38 20.52 -14.11
CA ARG A 301 -62.82 20.88 -14.08
C ARG A 301 -63.14 22.23 -14.75
N TYR A 302 -62.13 23.12 -14.84
CA TYR A 302 -62.26 24.42 -15.48
C TYR A 302 -61.84 24.34 -16.95
N ARG A 303 -62.80 24.69 -17.85
CA ARG A 303 -62.58 24.74 -19.28
C ARG A 303 -62.18 26.16 -19.69
N THR A 304 -61.07 26.29 -20.38
CA THR A 304 -60.55 27.54 -20.92
C THR A 304 -60.59 27.51 -22.46
N ALA A 305 -60.61 28.68 -23.11
CA ALA A 305 -60.61 28.73 -24.58
C ALA A 305 -59.46 27.99 -25.27
N GLN A 306 -58.35 27.79 -24.62
CA GLN A 306 -57.21 27.09 -25.14
C GLN A 306 -57.37 25.54 -25.09
N ASP A 307 -58.19 25.03 -24.17
CA ASP A 307 -58.53 23.60 -24.12
C ASP A 307 -59.30 23.20 -25.38
N MET A 308 -60.09 24.13 -25.97
CA MET A 308 -60.79 23.92 -27.24
C MET A 308 -59.88 23.86 -28.46
N THR A 309 -58.79 24.65 -28.49
CA THR A 309 -57.84 24.67 -29.60
C THR A 309 -56.91 23.43 -29.62
N HIS A 310 -56.67 22.86 -28.46
CA HIS A 310 -55.88 21.60 -28.35
C HIS A 310 -56.69 20.37 -28.79
N ALA A 311 -58.01 20.35 -28.52
CA ALA A 311 -58.90 19.29 -28.95
C ALA A 311 -59.14 19.24 -30.45
N LEU A 312 -58.88 20.34 -31.19
CA LEU A 312 -59.01 20.45 -32.62
C LEU A 312 -57.71 20.20 -33.42
N ARG A 313 -56.58 19.91 -32.74
CA ARG A 313 -55.37 19.49 -33.45
C ARG A 313 -55.46 17.99 -33.76
N PRO A 314 -55.54 17.57 -35.04
CA PRO A 314 -55.52 16.15 -35.38
C PRO A 314 -54.20 15.56 -34.90
N SER A 315 -54.29 14.43 -34.20
CA SER A 315 -53.17 13.60 -33.82
C SER A 315 -52.31 13.38 -35.08
N ARG A 316 -51.12 13.96 -35.08
CA ARG A 316 -50.13 13.73 -36.13
C ARG A 316 -49.71 12.26 -36.03
N ALA A 317 -50.31 11.41 -36.85
CA ALA A 317 -49.93 10.02 -36.97
C ALA A 317 -48.42 9.94 -37.23
N THR A 318 -47.74 9.26 -36.34
CA THR A 318 -46.33 8.92 -36.49
C THR A 318 -46.20 8.09 -37.78
N PRO A 319 -45.37 8.47 -38.73
CA PRO A 319 -45.11 7.61 -39.89
C PRO A 319 -44.38 6.36 -39.39
N MET A 320 -45.03 5.23 -39.56
CA MET A 320 -44.46 3.90 -39.40
C MET A 320 -43.47 3.68 -40.57
N GLY A 321 -42.22 4.01 -40.30
CA GLY A 321 -41.12 3.97 -41.28
C GLY A 321 -40.12 2.85 -40.96
N ALA A 322 -40.29 1.76 -41.69
CA ALA A 322 -39.25 0.86 -42.22
C ALA A 322 -38.22 0.33 -41.23
N VAL A 323 -38.52 -0.83 -40.69
CA VAL A 323 -37.53 -1.86 -40.38
C VAL A 323 -36.81 -2.23 -41.67
N ARG A 324 -35.54 -1.84 -41.82
CA ARG A 324 -34.64 -2.38 -42.81
C ARG A 324 -33.58 -3.23 -42.15
N ALA A 325 -33.68 -4.50 -42.39
CA ALA A 325 -32.70 -5.51 -42.04
C ALA A 325 -31.30 -5.12 -42.58
N ALA A 326 -30.30 -5.21 -41.74
CA ALA A 326 -28.94 -5.47 -42.19
C ALA A 326 -28.42 -6.67 -41.41
N ARG A 327 -28.42 -7.81 -42.06
CA ARG A 327 -27.59 -8.99 -41.76
C ARG A 327 -26.19 -8.72 -42.27
N SER A 328 -25.22 -9.35 -41.57
CA SER A 328 -23.85 -9.73 -42.00
C SER A 328 -22.78 -8.61 -42.05
N ALA A 329 -21.84 -8.59 -41.13
CA ALA A 329 -20.50 -9.17 -41.24
C ALA A 329 -19.85 -9.22 -39.84
#